data_8521d5c776bdedf4055570e6fbc4a736
#
_entry.id   8521d5c776bdedf4055570e6fbc4a736
#
_cell.length_a   1.000
_cell.length_b   1.000
_cell.length_c   1.000
_cell.angle_alpha   90.00
_cell.angle_beta   90.00
_cell.angle_gamma   90.00
#
_symmetry.space_group_name_H-M   'P 1'
#
loop_
_entity.id
_entity.type
_entity.pdbx_description
1 polymer ?
#
loop_
_entity_poly.entity_id
_entity_poly.type
_entity_poly.pdbx_seq_one_letter_code
_entity_poly.pdbx_strand_id
1 'polypeptide(L)'
;LQEHRVDYLAVAVADEGRALRSKGIRTHLMIMNPELSVAETLFAYQLEPEIYSFDLLRGLTERAELAGITDFPVHIKVDSGMHRLGFAPEELTEVGEYLRLHPALRVASVFSHLAAADEGDKRDFTLGQISRFEEASDRLAKALGYQPKRHILNTAGIEEFGRQYAFDMARLGIGLYGVSPTGRGGLLPVARLSTVLLQVRDLPAGEAVGYGCRGLTERPSKIAVIPIGYADGFSRRLSRGAYKVLVGGVLCPTIGNVCMDACMIDVTEVADPKAGDPVVIFGAEACPLEGMAEACDTIPYEILTGLSLRIQRRYWRE
;
A
#
# COMPACT_ATOMS: atom_id res chain seq x y z
N LEU A 1 13.15 8.98 -1.45
CA LEU A 1 12.09 10.00 -1.45
C LEU A 1 12.58 11.33 -0.84
N GLN A 2 13.16 11.34 0.37
CA GLN A 2 13.68 12.56 1.00
C GLN A 2 14.76 13.25 0.11
N GLU A 3 15.66 12.50 -0.48
CA GLU A 3 16.67 13.00 -1.43
C GLU A 3 16.05 13.63 -2.68
N HIS A 4 14.88 13.16 -3.08
CA HIS A 4 14.08 13.71 -4.19
C HIS A 4 13.14 14.85 -3.76
N ARG A 5 13.30 15.37 -2.54
CA ARG A 5 12.60 16.54 -2.01
C ARG A 5 11.07 16.41 -2.05
N VAL A 6 10.54 15.20 -1.75
CA VAL A 6 9.09 15.06 -1.54
C VAL A 6 8.69 15.89 -0.30
N ASP A 7 7.57 16.59 -0.38
CA ASP A 7 7.12 17.47 0.70
C ASP A 7 6.66 16.69 1.93
N TYR A 8 5.95 15.58 1.72
CA TYR A 8 5.37 14.76 2.78
C TYR A 8 5.61 13.27 2.54
N LEU A 9 5.81 12.55 3.62
CA LEU A 9 5.63 11.10 3.67
C LEU A 9 4.42 10.79 4.55
N ALA A 10 3.66 9.76 4.22
CA ALA A 10 2.54 9.32 5.04
C ALA A 10 2.76 7.87 5.47
N VAL A 11 2.52 7.60 6.76
CA VAL A 11 2.59 6.26 7.36
C VAL A 11 1.31 5.99 8.15
N ALA A 12 1.02 4.72 8.40
CA ALA A 12 -0.24 4.35 9.03
C ALA A 12 -0.27 4.70 10.53
N VAL A 13 0.80 4.39 11.26
CA VAL A 13 0.84 4.50 12.73
C VAL A 13 2.08 5.27 13.23
N ALA A 14 1.99 5.78 14.45
CA ALA A 14 3.07 6.59 15.07
C ALA A 14 4.40 5.83 15.19
N ASP A 15 4.38 4.51 15.42
CA ASP A 15 5.59 3.69 15.52
C ASP A 15 6.40 3.63 14.22
N GLU A 16 5.74 3.61 13.07
CA GLU A 16 6.40 3.73 11.75
C GLU A 16 7.08 5.08 11.60
N GLY A 17 6.37 6.16 11.99
CA GLY A 17 6.92 7.52 11.99
C GLY A 17 8.15 7.65 12.89
N ARG A 18 8.08 7.10 14.11
CA ARG A 18 9.20 7.06 15.06
C ARG A 18 10.39 6.28 14.48
N ALA A 19 10.15 5.13 13.85
CA ALA A 19 11.19 4.33 13.20
C ALA A 19 11.88 5.09 12.05
N LEU A 20 11.14 5.87 11.26
CA LEU A 20 11.71 6.73 10.22
C LEU A 20 12.53 7.87 10.82
N ARG A 21 12.04 8.54 11.86
CA ARG A 21 12.79 9.59 12.57
C ARG A 21 14.10 9.08 13.15
N SER A 22 14.10 7.88 13.75
CA SER A 22 15.32 7.26 14.30
C SER A 22 16.39 6.96 13.23
N LYS A 23 15.97 6.80 11.97
CA LYS A 23 16.86 6.66 10.80
C LYS A 23 17.24 7.98 10.13
N GLY A 24 16.94 9.12 10.76
CA GLY A 24 17.34 10.43 10.27
C GLY A 24 16.43 11.04 9.20
N ILE A 25 15.25 10.48 8.96
CA ILE A 25 14.26 11.10 8.07
C ILE A 25 13.72 12.38 8.70
N ARG A 26 13.81 13.51 7.99
CA ARG A 26 13.39 14.85 8.46
C ARG A 26 12.21 15.43 7.68
N THR A 27 11.86 14.85 6.53
CA THR A 27 10.66 15.21 5.76
C THR A 27 9.41 15.20 6.66
N HIS A 28 8.44 16.06 6.39
CA HIS A 28 7.15 16.04 7.08
C HIS A 28 6.55 14.63 7.05
N LEU A 29 6.06 14.16 8.19
CA LEU A 29 5.49 12.81 8.34
C LEU A 29 4.05 12.91 8.81
N MET A 30 3.12 12.54 7.94
CA MET A 30 1.70 12.42 8.26
C MET A 30 1.39 11.03 8.84
N ILE A 31 0.63 10.98 9.92
CA ILE A 31 0.11 9.73 10.53
C ILE A 31 -1.35 9.58 10.15
N MET A 32 -1.68 8.49 9.44
CA MET A 32 -3.00 8.28 8.83
C MET A 32 -4.03 7.63 9.76
N ASN A 33 -3.60 6.93 10.81
CA ASN A 33 -4.49 6.32 11.81
C ASN A 33 -3.96 6.62 13.22
N PRO A 34 -3.93 7.92 13.63
CA PRO A 34 -3.48 8.26 14.97
C PRO A 34 -4.54 7.90 16.02
N GLU A 35 -4.06 7.47 17.17
CA GLU A 35 -4.85 7.30 18.39
C GLU A 35 -4.45 8.35 19.42
N LEU A 36 -5.37 8.71 20.30
CA LEU A 36 -5.08 9.69 21.37
C LEU A 36 -3.99 9.16 22.33
N SER A 37 -3.88 7.86 22.50
CA SER A 37 -2.87 7.19 23.34
C SER A 37 -1.43 7.47 22.94
N VAL A 38 -1.17 7.86 21.68
CA VAL A 38 0.18 8.13 21.16
C VAL A 38 0.52 9.63 21.06
N ALA A 39 -0.28 10.50 21.66
CA ALA A 39 -0.13 11.96 21.55
C ALA A 39 1.29 12.46 21.92
N GLU A 40 1.87 11.94 23.01
CA GLU A 40 3.22 12.30 23.44
C GLU A 40 4.28 11.89 22.38
N THR A 41 4.07 10.75 21.72
CA THR A 41 4.94 10.30 20.62
C THR A 41 4.80 11.21 19.40
N LEU A 42 3.57 11.64 19.07
CA LEU A 42 3.34 12.58 17.97
C LEU A 42 4.11 13.88 18.22
N PHE A 43 4.00 14.45 19.41
CA PHE A 43 4.69 15.69 19.77
C PHE A 43 6.22 15.54 19.81
N ALA A 44 6.72 14.51 20.49
CA ALA A 44 8.15 14.29 20.68
C ALA A 44 8.90 14.05 19.35
N TYR A 45 8.25 13.41 18.39
CA TYR A 45 8.86 13.08 17.09
C TYR A 45 8.39 13.97 15.95
N GLN A 46 7.61 15.02 16.23
CA GLN A 46 7.04 15.92 15.23
C GLN A 46 6.35 15.14 14.10
N LEU A 47 5.41 14.28 14.48
CA LEU A 47 4.58 13.49 13.58
C LEU A 47 3.21 14.17 13.46
N GLU A 48 2.80 14.46 12.23
CA GLU A 48 1.64 15.30 11.94
C GLU A 48 0.38 14.40 11.77
N PRO A 49 -0.53 14.32 12.76
CA PRO A 49 -1.67 13.41 12.71
C PRO A 49 -2.78 13.88 11.77
N GLU A 50 -3.47 12.93 11.11
CA GLU A 50 -4.80 13.21 10.59
C GLU A 50 -5.79 13.32 11.76
N ILE A 51 -6.76 14.22 11.62
CA ILE A 51 -7.86 14.43 12.57
C ILE A 51 -9.16 14.13 11.83
N TYR A 52 -9.89 13.13 12.33
CA TYR A 52 -11.07 12.58 11.66
C TYR A 52 -12.35 12.62 12.52
N SER A 53 -12.25 13.07 13.78
CA SER A 53 -13.39 13.16 14.70
C SER A 53 -13.19 14.25 15.73
N PHE A 54 -14.30 14.75 16.33
CA PHE A 54 -14.24 15.71 17.43
C PHE A 54 -13.57 15.17 18.69
N ASP A 55 -13.72 13.87 18.98
CA ASP A 55 -13.08 13.28 20.15
C ASP A 55 -11.55 13.31 20.03
N LEU A 56 -11.03 12.95 18.85
CA LEU A 56 -9.60 13.04 18.58
C LEU A 56 -9.14 14.51 18.57
N LEU A 57 -9.89 15.41 17.95
CA LEU A 57 -9.59 16.84 17.89
C LEU A 57 -9.47 17.44 19.28
N ARG A 58 -10.50 17.27 20.09
CA ARG A 58 -10.56 17.84 21.46
C ARG A 58 -9.49 17.23 22.36
N GLY A 59 -9.35 15.89 22.34
CA GLY A 59 -8.37 15.21 23.18
C GLY A 59 -6.92 15.55 22.81
N LEU A 60 -6.61 15.72 21.52
CA LEU A 60 -5.27 16.14 21.11
C LEU A 60 -5.00 17.61 21.43
N THR A 61 -6.01 18.47 21.28
CA THR A 61 -5.92 19.89 21.67
C THR A 61 -5.61 20.03 23.16
N GLU A 62 -6.37 19.36 24.03
CA GLU A 62 -6.15 19.38 25.48
C GLU A 62 -4.72 18.94 25.84
N ARG A 63 -4.23 17.85 25.24
CA ARG A 63 -2.86 17.36 25.49
C ARG A 63 -1.80 18.32 24.99
N ALA A 64 -2.00 18.95 23.84
CA ALA A 64 -1.10 19.97 23.32
C ALA A 64 -1.04 21.20 24.22
N GLU A 65 -2.20 21.70 24.68
CA GLU A 65 -2.30 22.83 25.62
C GLU A 65 -1.61 22.53 26.96
N LEU A 66 -1.87 21.36 27.54
CA LEU A 66 -1.20 20.88 28.77
C LEU A 66 0.32 20.76 28.62
N ALA A 67 0.79 20.41 27.44
CA ALA A 67 2.21 20.33 27.12
C ALA A 67 2.83 21.71 26.75
N GLY A 68 2.05 22.79 26.74
CA GLY A 68 2.50 24.13 26.31
C GLY A 68 2.85 24.22 24.83
N ILE A 69 2.30 23.33 24.01
CA ILE A 69 2.54 23.29 22.56
C ILE A 69 1.62 24.31 21.87
N THR A 70 2.17 25.02 20.90
CA THR A 70 1.43 25.94 20.03
C THR A 70 1.76 25.66 18.58
N ASP A 71 0.79 25.90 17.70
CA ASP A 71 0.96 25.81 16.23
C ASP A 71 1.38 24.40 15.73
N PHE A 72 0.98 23.33 16.44
CA PHE A 72 1.30 21.96 16.05
C PHE A 72 0.52 21.57 14.80
N PRO A 73 1.21 21.12 13.72
CA PRO A 73 0.55 20.83 12.44
C PRO A 73 -0.32 19.59 12.50
N VAL A 74 -1.56 19.73 12.01
CA VAL A 74 -2.52 18.62 11.87
C VAL A 74 -3.17 18.64 10.50
N HIS A 75 -3.74 17.52 10.08
CA HIS A 75 -4.38 17.33 8.78
C HIS A 75 -5.85 16.95 8.96
N ILE A 76 -6.77 17.79 8.50
CA ILE A 76 -8.21 17.53 8.66
C ILE A 76 -8.69 16.58 7.58
N LYS A 77 -9.26 15.44 8.01
CA LYS A 77 -9.87 14.45 7.13
C LYS A 77 -11.34 14.74 6.90
N VAL A 78 -11.73 14.78 5.63
CA VAL A 78 -13.13 14.91 5.20
C VAL A 78 -13.62 13.58 4.66
N ASP A 79 -14.77 13.11 5.10
CA ASP A 79 -15.48 12.04 4.41
C ASP A 79 -16.35 12.61 3.30
N SER A 80 -15.84 12.54 2.09
CA SER A 80 -16.55 12.97 0.90
C SER A 80 -17.33 11.84 0.20
N GLY A 81 -17.41 10.64 0.83
CA GLY A 81 -18.18 9.51 0.32
C GLY A 81 -17.46 8.17 0.31
N MET A 82 -16.32 8.02 1.00
CA MET A 82 -15.68 6.74 1.22
C MET A 82 -16.20 6.02 2.47
N HIS A 83 -16.73 6.77 3.43
CA HIS A 83 -17.35 6.29 4.68
C HIS A 83 -16.42 5.40 5.53
N ARG A 84 -15.14 5.79 5.62
CA ARG A 84 -14.14 5.11 6.44
C ARG A 84 -13.74 5.93 7.67
N LEU A 85 -13.22 7.12 7.48
CA LEU A 85 -12.85 8.10 8.49
C LEU A 85 -13.05 9.50 7.93
N GLY A 86 -13.30 10.48 8.79
CA GLY A 86 -13.37 11.90 8.43
C GLY A 86 -14.62 12.58 8.96
N PHE A 87 -14.57 13.89 9.05
CA PHE A 87 -15.72 14.73 9.34
C PHE A 87 -16.69 14.76 8.16
N ALA A 88 -17.97 14.84 8.43
CA ALA A 88 -18.96 15.16 7.40
C ALA A 88 -18.70 16.58 6.87
N PRO A 89 -18.99 16.87 5.58
CA PRO A 89 -18.78 18.18 4.98
C PRO A 89 -19.44 19.34 5.76
N GLU A 90 -20.54 19.07 6.43
CA GLU A 90 -21.30 20.04 7.23
C GLU A 90 -20.60 20.42 8.53
N GLU A 91 -19.79 19.53 9.10
CA GLU A 91 -19.09 19.71 10.36
C GLU A 91 -17.86 20.64 10.24
N LEU A 92 -17.38 20.90 9.01
CA LEU A 92 -16.12 21.62 8.78
C LEU A 92 -16.13 23.07 9.24
N THR A 93 -17.31 23.68 9.33
CA THR A 93 -17.44 25.02 9.93
C THR A 93 -17.15 24.97 11.43
N GLU A 94 -17.75 24.03 12.16
CA GLU A 94 -17.54 23.85 13.60
C GLU A 94 -16.06 23.48 13.90
N VAL A 95 -15.48 22.59 13.09
CA VAL A 95 -14.05 22.22 13.19
C VAL A 95 -13.16 23.44 13.05
N GLY A 96 -13.40 24.29 12.06
CA GLY A 96 -12.61 25.49 11.82
C GLY A 96 -12.77 26.55 12.93
N GLU A 97 -13.99 26.76 13.41
CA GLU A 97 -14.28 27.68 14.53
C GLU A 97 -13.60 27.19 15.82
N TYR A 98 -13.66 25.89 16.11
CA TYR A 98 -12.99 25.29 17.25
C TYR A 98 -11.46 25.53 17.18
N LEU A 99 -10.82 25.22 16.06
CA LEU A 99 -9.38 25.38 15.89
C LEU A 99 -8.92 26.84 15.94
N ARG A 100 -9.73 27.77 15.47
CA ARG A 100 -9.46 29.20 15.58
C ARG A 100 -9.39 29.71 17.03
N LEU A 101 -10.13 29.04 17.94
CA LEU A 101 -10.13 29.35 19.38
C LEU A 101 -9.02 28.60 20.14
N HIS A 102 -8.43 27.56 19.55
CA HIS A 102 -7.41 26.70 20.16
C HIS A 102 -6.10 26.71 19.38
N PRO A 103 -5.22 27.71 19.57
CA PRO A 103 -4.00 27.88 18.77
C PRO A 103 -2.91 26.84 19.07
N ALA A 104 -3.18 25.86 19.92
CA ALA A 104 -2.29 24.72 20.15
C ALA A 104 -2.10 23.90 18.86
N LEU A 105 -3.14 23.80 18.01
CA LEU A 105 -3.11 23.07 16.76
C LEU A 105 -3.29 24.02 15.56
N ARG A 106 -2.59 23.74 14.46
CA ARG A 106 -2.69 24.46 13.19
C ARG A 106 -3.02 23.49 12.05
N VAL A 107 -4.02 23.81 11.24
CA VAL A 107 -4.36 23.00 10.07
C VAL A 107 -3.31 23.19 8.97
N ALA A 108 -2.47 22.19 8.76
CA ALA A 108 -1.50 22.17 7.66
C ALA A 108 -2.16 21.80 6.32
N SER A 109 -3.09 20.85 6.35
CA SER A 109 -3.87 20.48 5.17
C SER A 109 -5.27 19.98 5.51
N VAL A 110 -6.14 20.02 4.51
CA VAL A 110 -7.43 19.33 4.49
C VAL A 110 -7.44 18.34 3.34
N PHE A 111 -7.99 17.14 3.57
CA PHE A 111 -7.95 16.10 2.55
C PHE A 111 -9.11 15.10 2.63
N SER A 112 -9.33 14.40 1.52
CA SER A 112 -10.23 13.26 1.45
C SER A 112 -9.59 12.10 0.69
N HIS A 113 -10.34 11.05 0.37
CA HIS A 113 -9.83 9.89 -0.36
C HIS A 113 -10.86 9.41 -1.38
N LEU A 114 -10.42 9.23 -2.63
CA LEU A 114 -11.26 8.72 -3.69
C LEU A 114 -11.46 7.21 -3.52
N ALA A 115 -12.72 6.78 -3.58
CA ALA A 115 -13.08 5.38 -3.33
C ALA A 115 -13.07 4.51 -4.60
N ALA A 116 -13.26 5.11 -5.78
CA ALA A 116 -13.47 4.39 -7.04
C ALA A 116 -12.87 5.14 -8.24
N ALA A 117 -11.67 5.74 -8.08
CA ALA A 117 -11.03 6.48 -9.14
C ALA A 117 -10.48 5.59 -10.27
N ASP A 118 -10.28 4.31 -10.00
CA ASP A 118 -9.88 3.23 -10.91
C ASP A 118 -11.06 2.56 -11.63
N GLU A 119 -12.29 2.83 -11.19
CA GLU A 119 -13.51 2.25 -11.76
C GLU A 119 -14.16 3.20 -12.78
N GLY A 120 -14.03 2.91 -14.06
CA GLY A 120 -14.50 3.80 -15.14
C GLY A 120 -16.01 4.05 -15.10
N ASP A 121 -16.83 3.09 -14.68
CA ASP A 121 -18.28 3.20 -14.50
C ASP A 121 -18.70 4.03 -13.28
N LYS A 122 -17.76 4.36 -12.40
CA LYS A 122 -17.96 5.17 -11.18
C LYS A 122 -17.44 6.60 -11.31
N ARG A 123 -17.17 7.06 -12.54
CA ARG A 123 -16.61 8.40 -12.77
C ARG A 123 -17.48 9.52 -12.17
N ASP A 124 -18.79 9.47 -12.33
CA ASP A 124 -19.70 10.49 -11.80
C ASP A 124 -19.71 10.49 -10.26
N PHE A 125 -19.65 9.32 -9.64
CA PHE A 125 -19.50 9.19 -8.19
C PHE A 125 -18.19 9.84 -7.71
N THR A 126 -17.10 9.59 -8.40
CA THR A 126 -15.77 10.16 -8.07
C THR A 126 -15.77 11.70 -8.23
N LEU A 127 -16.38 12.23 -9.30
CA LEU A 127 -16.56 13.67 -9.46
C LEU A 127 -17.43 14.28 -8.35
N GLY A 128 -18.48 13.57 -7.93
CA GLY A 128 -19.30 13.95 -6.78
C GLY A 128 -18.50 13.96 -5.46
N GLN A 129 -17.55 13.04 -5.25
CA GLN A 129 -16.64 13.08 -4.11
C GLN A 129 -15.74 14.33 -4.14
N ILE A 130 -15.22 14.68 -5.32
CA ILE A 130 -14.36 15.86 -5.49
C ILE A 130 -15.14 17.13 -5.17
N SER A 131 -16.36 17.28 -5.73
CA SER A 131 -17.21 18.46 -5.47
C SER A 131 -17.52 18.64 -3.99
N ARG A 132 -17.93 17.56 -3.31
CA ARG A 132 -18.18 17.60 -1.83
C ARG A 132 -16.93 17.98 -1.05
N PHE A 133 -15.76 17.50 -1.47
CA PHE A 133 -14.50 17.86 -0.86
C PHE A 133 -14.14 19.35 -1.06
N GLU A 134 -14.36 19.91 -2.25
CA GLU A 134 -14.16 21.34 -2.53
C GLU A 134 -15.01 22.18 -1.62
N GLU A 135 -16.34 21.93 -1.57
CA GLU A 135 -17.26 22.66 -0.71
C GLU A 135 -16.87 22.56 0.79
N ALA A 136 -16.49 21.37 1.26
CA ALA A 136 -16.07 21.14 2.64
C ALA A 136 -14.77 21.91 2.95
N SER A 137 -13.80 21.88 2.05
CA SER A 137 -12.53 22.59 2.23
C SER A 137 -12.71 24.10 2.24
N ASP A 138 -13.63 24.64 1.44
CA ASP A 138 -13.93 26.07 1.43
C ASP A 138 -14.64 26.53 2.72
N ARG A 139 -15.55 25.70 3.28
CA ARG A 139 -16.16 25.94 4.59
C ARG A 139 -15.11 25.99 5.70
N LEU A 140 -14.20 25.02 5.72
CA LEU A 140 -13.10 25.00 6.69
C LEU A 140 -12.21 26.23 6.58
N ALA A 141 -11.77 26.58 5.37
CA ALA A 141 -10.92 27.73 5.12
C ALA A 141 -11.57 29.05 5.58
N LYS A 142 -12.87 29.20 5.29
CA LYS A 142 -13.64 30.38 5.74
C LYS A 142 -13.70 30.47 7.27
N ALA A 143 -13.90 29.36 7.96
CA ALA A 143 -13.99 29.33 9.42
C ALA A 143 -12.62 29.56 10.09
N LEU A 144 -11.54 29.02 9.50
CA LEU A 144 -10.16 29.23 9.96
C LEU A 144 -9.64 30.65 9.70
N GLY A 145 -10.12 31.30 8.62
CA GLY A 145 -9.59 32.61 8.16
C GLY A 145 -8.33 32.49 7.28
N TYR A 146 -7.92 31.29 6.90
CA TYR A 146 -6.83 31.02 5.95
C TYR A 146 -7.09 29.72 5.18
N GLN A 147 -6.39 29.53 4.04
CA GLN A 147 -6.50 28.35 3.21
C GLN A 147 -5.43 27.32 3.56
N PRO A 148 -5.77 26.17 4.18
CA PRO A 148 -4.85 25.04 4.29
C PRO A 148 -4.62 24.38 2.95
N LYS A 149 -3.50 23.64 2.81
CA LYS A 149 -3.25 22.83 1.61
C LYS A 149 -4.36 21.80 1.39
N ARG A 150 -4.76 21.60 0.13
CA ARG A 150 -5.82 20.66 -0.25
C ARG A 150 -5.25 19.46 -1.00
N HIS A 151 -5.71 18.26 -0.70
CA HIS A 151 -5.37 17.06 -1.47
C HIS A 151 -6.43 15.97 -1.37
N ILE A 152 -6.71 15.29 -2.49
CA ILE A 152 -7.70 14.21 -2.55
C ILE A 152 -7.20 13.02 -3.35
N LEU A 153 -6.35 13.24 -4.39
CA LEU A 153 -5.95 12.22 -5.34
C LEU A 153 -5.04 11.17 -4.70
N ASN A 154 -5.41 9.89 -4.86
CA ASN A 154 -4.55 8.71 -4.73
C ASN A 154 -3.89 8.39 -6.09
N THR A 155 -3.18 7.27 -6.25
CA THR A 155 -2.53 6.91 -7.52
C THR A 155 -3.51 6.88 -8.68
N ALA A 156 -4.65 6.21 -8.54
CA ALA A 156 -5.69 6.17 -9.57
C ALA A 156 -6.24 7.58 -9.89
N GLY A 157 -6.47 8.37 -8.87
CA GLY A 157 -6.91 9.76 -9.02
C GLY A 157 -5.88 10.63 -9.75
N ILE A 158 -4.58 10.40 -9.56
CA ILE A 158 -3.51 11.08 -10.30
C ILE A 158 -3.59 10.74 -11.78
N GLU A 159 -3.75 9.46 -12.11
CA GLU A 159 -3.82 8.99 -13.50
C GLU A 159 -5.07 9.51 -14.23
N GLU A 160 -6.23 9.53 -13.55
CA GLU A 160 -7.52 9.89 -14.17
C GLU A 160 -7.85 11.40 -14.14
N PHE A 161 -7.48 12.07 -13.05
CA PHE A 161 -7.95 13.41 -12.73
C PHE A 161 -6.82 14.41 -12.45
N GLY A 162 -5.55 13.98 -12.49
CA GLY A 162 -4.40 14.75 -12.02
C GLY A 162 -4.26 16.13 -12.66
N ARG A 163 -4.58 16.28 -13.95
CA ARG A 163 -4.49 17.57 -14.65
C ARG A 163 -5.47 18.62 -14.13
N GLN A 164 -6.60 18.20 -13.59
CA GLN A 164 -7.72 19.09 -13.23
C GLN A 164 -7.85 19.26 -11.71
N TYR A 165 -7.58 18.21 -10.91
CA TYR A 165 -7.92 18.16 -9.49
C TYR A 165 -6.72 17.83 -8.59
N ALA A 166 -5.49 18.14 -9.02
CA ALA A 166 -4.30 17.91 -8.19
C ALA A 166 -4.29 18.75 -6.90
N PHE A 167 -4.99 19.90 -6.90
CA PHE A 167 -4.95 20.90 -5.84
C PHE A 167 -3.49 21.26 -5.46
N ASP A 168 -3.16 21.27 -4.16
CA ASP A 168 -1.82 21.62 -3.67
C ASP A 168 -0.89 20.41 -3.55
N MET A 169 -1.45 19.20 -3.39
CA MET A 169 -0.70 17.95 -3.25
C MET A 169 -1.48 16.76 -3.82
N ALA A 170 -0.76 15.70 -4.14
CA ALA A 170 -1.32 14.37 -4.47
C ALA A 170 -0.60 13.29 -3.65
N ARG A 171 -1.28 12.18 -3.39
CA ARG A 171 -0.73 11.07 -2.62
C ARG A 171 -0.42 9.89 -3.54
N LEU A 172 0.85 9.73 -3.87
CA LEU A 172 1.34 8.59 -4.62
C LEU A 172 1.52 7.39 -3.69
N GLY A 173 0.71 6.35 -3.87
CA GLY A 173 0.77 5.09 -3.11
C GLY A 173 1.38 3.98 -3.95
N ILE A 174 0.53 3.10 -4.51
CA ILE A 174 0.98 1.92 -5.26
C ILE A 174 1.78 2.28 -6.52
N GLY A 175 1.58 3.46 -7.08
CA GLY A 175 2.38 3.95 -8.19
C GLY A 175 3.87 4.07 -7.88
N LEU A 176 4.27 4.24 -6.60
CA LEU A 176 5.67 4.17 -6.18
C LEU A 176 6.30 2.79 -6.40
N TYR A 177 5.48 1.75 -6.47
CA TYR A 177 5.91 0.37 -6.73
C TYR A 177 5.76 -0.03 -8.20
N GLY A 178 5.45 0.94 -9.07
CA GLY A 178 5.35 0.73 -10.51
C GLY A 178 4.06 0.07 -10.97
N VAL A 179 3.02 0.07 -10.14
CA VAL A 179 1.70 -0.48 -10.47
C VAL A 179 0.74 0.65 -10.86
N SER A 180 0.13 0.52 -12.04
CA SER A 180 -0.93 1.42 -12.53
C SER A 180 -2.29 0.83 -12.21
N PRO A 181 -3.07 1.40 -11.26
CA PRO A 181 -4.38 0.88 -10.91
C PRO A 181 -5.41 1.05 -12.04
N THR A 182 -5.21 1.96 -12.97
CA THR A 182 -6.12 2.18 -14.12
C THR A 182 -5.71 1.39 -15.36
N GLY A 183 -4.59 0.68 -15.32
CA GLY A 183 -4.05 -0.05 -16.47
C GLY A 183 -3.49 0.82 -17.59
N ARG A 184 -3.38 2.15 -17.41
CA ARG A 184 -2.86 3.06 -18.43
C ARG A 184 -1.37 2.88 -18.74
N GLY A 185 -0.66 2.14 -17.91
CA GLY A 185 0.76 1.82 -18.08
C GLY A 185 1.70 3.02 -17.86
N GLY A 186 2.93 2.90 -18.34
CA GLY A 186 3.94 3.95 -18.25
C GLY A 186 4.70 3.98 -16.92
N LEU A 187 4.34 3.17 -15.94
CA LEU A 187 5.10 2.96 -14.72
C LEU A 187 6.02 1.75 -14.86
N LEU A 188 7.23 1.86 -14.33
CA LEU A 188 8.20 0.76 -14.32
C LEU A 188 8.06 -0.05 -13.04
N PRO A 189 7.95 -1.39 -13.10
CA PRO A 189 7.95 -2.25 -11.92
C PRO A 189 9.24 -2.05 -11.12
N VAL A 190 9.14 -1.77 -9.82
CA VAL A 190 10.30 -1.57 -8.95
C VAL A 190 10.49 -2.70 -7.94
N ALA A 191 9.52 -3.60 -7.81
CA ALA A 191 9.56 -4.73 -6.90
C ALA A 191 9.72 -6.05 -7.67
N ARG A 192 10.69 -6.87 -7.24
CA ARG A 192 10.90 -8.23 -7.74
C ARG A 192 11.06 -9.18 -6.57
N LEU A 193 10.31 -10.27 -6.58
CA LEU A 193 10.47 -11.38 -5.65
C LEU A 193 11.11 -12.56 -6.38
N SER A 194 12.21 -13.07 -5.84
CA SER A 194 12.92 -14.20 -6.41
C SER A 194 13.42 -15.17 -5.34
N THR A 195 13.62 -16.42 -5.74
CA THR A 195 14.18 -17.48 -4.93
C THR A 195 15.05 -18.40 -5.81
N VAL A 196 15.35 -19.61 -5.35
CA VAL A 196 16.12 -20.61 -6.10
C VAL A 196 15.44 -21.97 -6.05
N LEU A 197 15.79 -22.87 -6.97
CA LEU A 197 15.45 -24.27 -6.86
C LEU A 197 16.27 -24.90 -5.72
N LEU A 198 15.61 -25.60 -4.79
CA LEU A 198 16.31 -26.36 -3.73
C LEU A 198 16.71 -27.75 -4.20
N GLN A 199 15.80 -28.41 -4.89
CA GLN A 199 15.96 -29.78 -5.37
C GLN A 199 15.09 -30.00 -6.60
N VAL A 200 15.59 -30.81 -7.55
CA VAL A 200 14.83 -31.30 -8.70
C VAL A 200 14.75 -32.80 -8.59
N ARG A 201 13.61 -33.39 -8.94
CA ARG A 201 13.38 -34.85 -8.96
C ARG A 201 12.65 -35.23 -10.23
N ASP A 202 13.08 -36.32 -10.85
CA ASP A 202 12.32 -37.00 -11.90
C ASP A 202 11.26 -37.90 -11.25
N LEU A 203 10.01 -37.70 -11.63
CA LEU A 203 8.88 -38.50 -11.16
C LEU A 203 8.21 -39.17 -12.37
N PRO A 204 7.82 -40.49 -12.31
CA PRO A 204 7.01 -41.10 -13.35
C PRO A 204 5.60 -40.49 -13.38
N ALA A 205 4.83 -40.83 -14.42
CA ALA A 205 3.41 -40.51 -14.46
C ALA A 205 2.65 -41.23 -13.33
N GLY A 206 1.62 -40.56 -12.77
CA GLY A 206 0.76 -41.13 -11.74
C GLY A 206 1.24 -40.88 -10.30
N GLU A 207 2.37 -40.18 -10.10
CA GLU A 207 2.88 -39.87 -8.78
C GLU A 207 2.14 -38.68 -8.14
N ALA A 208 1.83 -38.80 -6.85
CA ALA A 208 1.19 -37.78 -6.09
C ALA A 208 2.22 -36.82 -5.50
N VAL A 209 1.95 -35.49 -5.56
CA VAL A 209 2.82 -34.42 -5.08
C VAL A 209 2.12 -33.57 -3.99
N GLY A 210 2.81 -33.43 -2.85
CA GLY A 210 2.44 -32.53 -1.76
C GLY A 210 1.31 -33.03 -0.87
N TYR A 211 0.93 -32.18 0.07
CA TYR A 211 -0.08 -32.50 1.08
C TYR A 211 -1.43 -32.87 0.49
N GLY A 212 -2.02 -33.96 1.02
CA GLY A 212 -3.31 -34.47 0.61
C GLY A 212 -3.31 -35.06 -0.78
N CYS A 213 -2.12 -35.37 -1.35
CA CYS A 213 -1.98 -35.93 -2.70
C CYS A 213 -2.71 -35.08 -3.76
N ARG A 214 -2.68 -33.74 -3.62
CA ARG A 214 -3.47 -32.84 -4.47
C ARG A 214 -2.77 -32.45 -5.77
N GLY A 215 -1.47 -32.73 -5.92
CA GLY A 215 -0.76 -32.71 -7.19
C GLY A 215 -0.70 -34.14 -7.77
N LEU A 216 -0.77 -34.27 -9.08
CA LEU A 216 -0.61 -35.53 -9.80
C LEU A 216 0.25 -35.29 -11.03
N THR A 217 1.26 -36.12 -11.25
CA THR A 217 2.03 -36.11 -12.50
C THR A 217 1.25 -36.88 -13.57
N GLU A 218 0.82 -36.19 -14.62
CA GLU A 218 0.07 -36.84 -15.73
C GLU A 218 1.01 -37.55 -16.72
N ARG A 219 2.29 -37.18 -16.70
CA ARG A 219 3.37 -37.73 -17.54
C ARG A 219 4.66 -37.80 -16.73
N PRO A 220 5.72 -38.46 -17.22
CA PRO A 220 7.05 -38.33 -16.61
C PRO A 220 7.42 -36.86 -16.51
N SER A 221 7.68 -36.38 -15.29
CA SER A 221 7.82 -34.95 -14.99
C SER A 221 9.05 -34.68 -14.11
N LYS A 222 9.64 -33.50 -14.27
CA LYS A 222 10.65 -32.94 -13.35
C LYS A 222 9.96 -32.01 -12.38
N ILE A 223 9.96 -32.38 -11.11
CA ILE A 223 9.36 -31.57 -10.05
C ILE A 223 10.46 -30.94 -9.21
N ALA A 224 10.42 -29.61 -9.08
CA ALA A 224 11.34 -28.85 -8.24
C ALA A 224 10.66 -28.32 -6.98
N VAL A 225 11.45 -28.14 -5.93
CA VAL A 225 11.04 -27.50 -4.68
C VAL A 225 11.67 -26.12 -4.62
N ILE A 226 10.88 -25.12 -4.28
CA ILE A 226 11.32 -23.75 -4.00
C ILE A 226 11.04 -23.37 -2.54
N PRO A 227 11.98 -22.65 -1.84
CA PRO A 227 11.84 -22.28 -0.44
C PRO A 227 11.01 -21.00 -0.27
N ILE A 228 9.74 -21.07 -0.64
CA ILE A 228 8.75 -20.03 -0.41
C ILE A 228 7.40 -20.69 -0.18
N GLY A 229 6.70 -20.25 0.86
CA GLY A 229 5.38 -20.77 1.22
C GLY A 229 4.48 -19.70 1.82
N TYR A 230 3.35 -20.12 2.41
CA TYR A 230 2.38 -19.14 2.89
C TYR A 230 2.87 -18.35 4.11
N ALA A 231 3.87 -18.81 4.86
CA ALA A 231 4.52 -18.03 5.91
C ALA A 231 5.42 -16.91 5.38
N ASP A 232 5.71 -16.93 4.07
CA ASP A 232 6.43 -15.87 3.36
C ASP A 232 5.49 -14.87 2.67
N GLY A 233 4.19 -15.17 2.63
CA GLY A 233 3.20 -14.43 1.85
C GLY A 233 2.87 -15.08 0.50
N PHE A 234 3.41 -16.27 0.18
CA PHE A 234 3.04 -17.03 -1.02
C PHE A 234 1.77 -17.82 -0.74
N SER A 235 0.62 -17.24 -1.05
CA SER A 235 -0.71 -17.72 -0.67
C SER A 235 -0.99 -19.16 -1.10
N ARG A 236 -1.76 -19.90 -0.29
CA ARG A 236 -2.27 -21.22 -0.67
C ARG A 236 -3.24 -21.18 -1.88
N ARG A 237 -3.80 -20.03 -2.23
CA ARG A 237 -4.58 -19.85 -3.46
C ARG A 237 -3.75 -20.11 -4.71
N LEU A 238 -2.43 -19.92 -4.64
CA LEU A 238 -1.49 -20.18 -5.73
C LEU A 238 -1.17 -21.68 -5.96
N SER A 239 -1.86 -22.59 -5.27
CA SER A 239 -1.68 -24.04 -5.36
C SER A 239 -2.19 -24.62 -6.69
N ARG A 240 -1.70 -25.83 -7.04
CA ARG A 240 -2.28 -26.70 -8.07
C ARG A 240 -2.38 -26.04 -9.44
N GLY A 241 -1.33 -25.37 -9.88
CA GLY A 241 -1.26 -24.74 -11.20
C GLY A 241 -1.96 -23.37 -11.29
N ALA A 242 -2.54 -22.86 -10.21
CA ALA A 242 -3.21 -21.57 -10.21
C ALA A 242 -2.24 -20.40 -10.46
N TYR A 243 -0.94 -20.62 -10.25
CA TYR A 243 0.10 -19.64 -10.53
C TYR A 243 1.33 -20.29 -11.19
N LYS A 244 2.03 -19.48 -11.98
CA LYS A 244 3.27 -19.91 -12.64
C LYS A 244 4.40 -18.98 -12.24
N VAL A 245 5.56 -19.58 -11.92
CA VAL A 245 6.82 -18.86 -11.64
C VAL A 245 7.77 -19.00 -12.82
N LEU A 246 8.74 -18.10 -12.96
CA LEU A 246 9.64 -18.11 -14.10
C LEU A 246 10.97 -18.76 -13.71
N VAL A 247 11.37 -19.80 -14.44
CA VAL A 247 12.64 -20.54 -14.30
C VAL A 247 13.30 -20.68 -15.66
N GLY A 248 14.51 -20.15 -15.83
CA GLY A 248 15.24 -20.28 -17.10
C GLY A 248 14.48 -19.74 -18.33
N GLY A 249 13.60 -18.75 -18.16
CA GLY A 249 12.76 -18.21 -19.24
C GLY A 249 11.44 -18.99 -19.47
N VAL A 250 11.16 -20.06 -18.71
CA VAL A 250 9.96 -20.90 -18.83
C VAL A 250 9.02 -20.63 -17.65
N LEU A 251 7.73 -20.47 -17.92
CA LEU A 251 6.68 -20.35 -16.90
C LEU A 251 6.31 -21.73 -16.36
N CYS A 252 6.70 -22.01 -15.13
CA CYS A 252 6.55 -23.27 -14.42
C CYS A 252 5.36 -23.22 -13.46
N PRO A 253 4.31 -24.04 -13.63
CA PRO A 253 3.15 -24.04 -12.76
C PRO A 253 3.48 -24.64 -11.38
N THR A 254 2.79 -24.16 -10.35
CA THR A 254 2.76 -24.81 -9.04
C THR A 254 2.08 -26.19 -9.15
N ILE A 255 2.59 -27.19 -8.43
CA ILE A 255 1.98 -28.51 -8.35
C ILE A 255 1.73 -28.91 -6.90
N GLY A 256 0.58 -29.51 -6.62
CA GLY A 256 0.15 -29.79 -5.25
C GLY A 256 -0.19 -28.53 -4.46
N ASN A 257 -0.33 -28.67 -3.16
CA ASN A 257 -0.64 -27.54 -2.27
C ASN A 257 0.63 -26.79 -1.86
N VAL A 258 0.58 -25.46 -1.85
CA VAL A 258 1.61 -24.62 -1.23
C VAL A 258 1.71 -24.96 0.26
N CYS A 259 2.93 -25.22 0.74
CA CYS A 259 3.24 -25.53 2.12
C CYS A 259 3.57 -24.26 2.92
N MET A 260 3.89 -24.41 4.22
CA MET A 260 4.25 -23.30 5.08
C MET A 260 5.49 -22.56 4.57
N ASP A 261 6.56 -23.31 4.26
CA ASP A 261 7.89 -22.77 3.97
C ASP A 261 8.43 -23.21 2.60
N ALA A 262 7.63 -23.91 1.82
CA ALA A 262 8.04 -24.43 0.52
C ALA A 262 6.85 -24.58 -0.43
N CYS A 263 7.16 -24.63 -1.73
CA CYS A 263 6.20 -24.95 -2.80
C CYS A 263 6.88 -25.85 -3.82
N MET A 264 6.11 -26.72 -4.46
CA MET A 264 6.56 -27.55 -5.57
C MET A 264 6.08 -26.94 -6.88
N ILE A 265 6.93 -26.99 -7.89
CA ILE A 265 6.67 -26.49 -9.25
C ILE A 265 7.05 -27.57 -10.28
N ASP A 266 6.32 -27.61 -11.38
CA ASP A 266 6.64 -28.47 -12.53
C ASP A 266 7.64 -27.74 -13.44
N VAL A 267 8.87 -28.24 -13.49
CA VAL A 267 9.97 -27.71 -14.31
C VAL A 267 10.31 -28.60 -15.49
N THR A 268 9.39 -29.48 -15.92
CA THR A 268 9.61 -30.46 -16.99
C THR A 268 10.08 -29.81 -18.29
N GLU A 269 9.57 -28.65 -18.62
CA GLU A 269 9.91 -27.92 -19.85
C GLU A 269 11.19 -27.06 -19.74
N VAL A 270 11.79 -26.99 -18.55
CA VAL A 270 13.04 -26.25 -18.36
C VAL A 270 14.22 -27.10 -18.82
N ALA A 271 15.11 -26.53 -19.61
CA ALA A 271 16.32 -27.22 -20.04
C ALA A 271 17.29 -27.38 -18.87
N ASP A 272 17.60 -28.64 -18.51
CA ASP A 272 18.55 -29.03 -17.46
C ASP A 272 18.42 -28.28 -16.11
N PRO A 273 17.20 -28.32 -15.49
CA PRO A 273 16.98 -27.60 -14.24
C PRO A 273 17.76 -28.25 -13.09
N LYS A 274 18.40 -27.44 -12.24
CA LYS A 274 19.22 -27.91 -11.12
C LYS A 274 19.08 -27.03 -9.86
N ALA A 275 19.45 -27.60 -8.74
CA ALA A 275 19.48 -26.86 -7.48
C ALA A 275 20.38 -25.62 -7.60
N GLY A 276 19.90 -24.48 -7.09
CA GLY A 276 20.55 -23.16 -7.18
C GLY A 276 20.08 -22.31 -8.36
N ASP A 277 19.39 -22.87 -9.33
CA ASP A 277 18.88 -22.09 -10.46
C ASP A 277 17.87 -21.01 -9.97
N PRO A 278 17.94 -19.79 -10.52
CA PRO A 278 17.10 -18.69 -10.08
C PRO A 278 15.65 -18.89 -10.50
N VAL A 279 14.75 -18.55 -9.60
CA VAL A 279 13.30 -18.56 -9.81
C VAL A 279 12.76 -17.18 -9.57
N VAL A 280 12.03 -16.60 -10.52
CA VAL A 280 11.31 -15.33 -10.32
C VAL A 280 9.86 -15.65 -9.98
N ILE A 281 9.43 -15.14 -8.83
CA ILE A 281 8.04 -15.29 -8.36
C ILE A 281 7.17 -14.20 -9.01
N PHE A 282 7.57 -12.93 -8.92
CA PHE A 282 6.97 -11.82 -9.65
C PHE A 282 8.00 -10.71 -9.95
N GLY A 283 7.64 -9.77 -10.80
CA GLY A 283 8.47 -8.61 -11.16
C GLY A 283 9.34 -8.82 -12.41
N ALA A 284 9.03 -9.82 -13.22
CA ALA A 284 9.45 -9.92 -14.60
C ALA A 284 8.23 -9.73 -15.52
N GLU A 285 8.46 -9.35 -16.78
CA GLU A 285 7.40 -9.14 -17.77
C GLU A 285 6.47 -10.39 -17.91
N ALA A 286 7.05 -11.59 -17.92
CA ALA A 286 6.30 -12.84 -18.02
C ALA A 286 5.55 -13.26 -16.74
N CYS A 287 5.90 -12.67 -15.59
CA CYS A 287 5.23 -12.91 -14.31
C CYS A 287 5.12 -11.57 -13.52
N PRO A 288 4.20 -10.69 -13.94
CA PRO A 288 3.97 -9.41 -13.26
C PRO A 288 3.33 -9.60 -11.88
N LEU A 289 3.47 -8.59 -11.01
CA LEU A 289 2.85 -8.59 -9.68
C LEU A 289 1.32 -8.68 -9.75
N GLU A 290 0.73 -8.01 -10.72
CA GLU A 290 -0.72 -8.01 -11.00
C GLU A 290 -1.23 -9.43 -11.26
N GLY A 291 -0.50 -10.24 -12.03
CA GLY A 291 -0.88 -11.63 -12.30
C GLY A 291 -0.87 -12.50 -11.03
N MET A 292 0.02 -12.23 -10.07
CA MET A 292 -0.02 -12.91 -8.77
C MET A 292 -1.22 -12.46 -7.93
N ALA A 293 -1.55 -11.16 -7.95
CA ALA A 293 -2.70 -10.62 -7.25
C ALA A 293 -4.02 -11.20 -7.81
N GLU A 294 -4.15 -11.24 -9.13
CA GLU A 294 -5.31 -11.85 -9.83
C GLU A 294 -5.47 -13.33 -9.47
N ALA A 295 -4.39 -14.11 -9.49
CA ALA A 295 -4.40 -15.52 -9.09
C ALA A 295 -4.78 -15.73 -7.61
N CYS A 296 -4.60 -14.73 -6.78
CA CYS A 296 -5.01 -14.69 -5.37
C CYS A 296 -6.41 -14.10 -5.14
N ASP A 297 -7.10 -13.62 -6.20
CA ASP A 297 -8.37 -12.89 -6.09
C ASP A 297 -8.25 -11.68 -5.15
N THR A 298 -7.21 -10.86 -5.39
CA THR A 298 -6.87 -9.69 -4.58
C THR A 298 -6.15 -8.62 -5.42
N ILE A 299 -5.61 -7.61 -4.75
CA ILE A 299 -4.92 -6.46 -5.35
C ILE A 299 -3.41 -6.47 -5.04
N PRO A 300 -2.56 -5.83 -5.89
CA PRO A 300 -1.11 -5.75 -5.67
C PRO A 300 -0.68 -5.22 -4.30
N TYR A 301 -1.47 -4.33 -3.69
CA TYR A 301 -1.22 -3.84 -2.32
C TYR A 301 -1.13 -4.98 -1.30
N GLU A 302 -2.10 -5.92 -1.32
CA GLU A 302 -2.15 -7.03 -0.37
C GLU A 302 -0.98 -7.98 -0.58
N ILE A 303 -0.61 -8.25 -1.83
CA ILE A 303 0.58 -9.07 -2.13
C ILE A 303 1.84 -8.45 -1.52
N LEU A 304 2.08 -7.16 -1.76
CA LEU A 304 3.28 -6.48 -1.26
C LEU A 304 3.31 -6.36 0.27
N THR A 305 2.18 -6.04 0.89
CA THR A 305 2.08 -5.89 2.35
C THR A 305 2.06 -7.24 3.07
N GLY A 306 1.63 -8.30 2.41
CA GLY A 306 1.63 -9.68 2.92
C GLY A 306 3.00 -10.36 2.93
N LEU A 307 4.03 -9.76 2.30
CA LEU A 307 5.37 -10.35 2.30
C LEU A 307 6.00 -10.31 3.68
N SER A 308 6.35 -11.50 4.20
CA SER A 308 6.96 -11.68 5.53
C SER A 308 8.25 -10.88 5.70
N LEU A 309 8.50 -10.42 6.91
CA LEU A 309 9.75 -9.75 7.30
C LEU A 309 10.98 -10.68 7.24
N ARG A 310 10.80 -12.00 7.22
CA ARG A 310 11.89 -12.96 7.07
C ARG A 310 12.48 -13.01 5.65
N ILE A 311 11.76 -12.49 4.64
CA ILE A 311 12.29 -12.33 3.29
C ILE A 311 13.34 -11.24 3.30
N GLN A 312 14.55 -11.57 2.83
CA GLN A 312 15.63 -10.60 2.74
C GLN A 312 15.32 -9.56 1.65
N ARG A 313 15.26 -8.27 2.04
CA ARG A 313 15.07 -7.15 1.11
C ARG A 313 16.43 -6.59 0.69
N ARG A 314 16.62 -6.48 -0.62
CA ARG A 314 17.81 -5.87 -1.23
C ARG A 314 17.36 -4.65 -2.02
N TYR A 315 18.05 -3.54 -1.82
CA TYR A 315 17.75 -2.28 -2.49
C TYR A 315 18.88 -1.99 -3.49
N TRP A 316 18.51 -1.64 -4.71
CA TRP A 316 19.43 -1.28 -5.77
C TRP A 316 19.22 0.20 -6.09
N ARG A 317 20.31 0.88 -6.42
CA ARG A 317 20.28 2.19 -7.06
C ARG A 317 20.97 2.01 -8.42
N GLU A 318 20.27 2.37 -9.48
CA GLU A 318 20.86 2.51 -10.82
C GLU A 318 21.41 3.92 -11.00
#